data_c2a9e961ce2a93208fd2f106c46145c3
#
_entry.id   c2a9e961ce2a93208fd2f106c46145c3
#
_cell.length_a   1.000
_cell.length_b   1.000
_cell.length_c   1.000
_cell.angle_alpha   90.00
_cell.angle_beta   90.00
_cell.angle_gamma   90.00
#
_symmetry.space_group_name_H-M   'P 1'
#
loop_
_entity.id
_entity.type
_entity.pdbx_description
1 polymer ?
#
loop_
_entity_poly.entity_id
_entity_poly.type
_entity_poly.pdbx_seq_one_letter_code
_entity_poly.pdbx_strand_id
1 'polypeptide(L)'
;TQEYRLNASGPLSEQIGVSISGLYNDSDGFITNMSTGSEIDSRETTAGRLQFVLKPSAPWTIRLTGSTERYDDGFMPTYNPLTDAGPHKVNRDFNGYVNSDVDSFALTADFDGSQYDFSSVTAYRSWEQDLQQDFDFTAIPTIMPQIGFFPVIGVSQPDVEQFSQEIKLGSDEGENYNWSLGVYYSDRETDNVSGSLYPQGLLHPQFGQLPGP
;
A
#
# COMPACT_ATOMS: atom_id res chain seq x y z
N THR A 1 -20.58 3.08 5.24
CA THR A 1 -19.52 2.04 5.26
C THR A 1 -20.12 0.66 5.09
N GLN A 2 -19.56 -0.16 4.23
CA GLN A 2 -19.91 -1.57 4.00
C GLN A 2 -18.62 -2.41 4.07
N GLU A 3 -18.66 -3.52 4.79
CA GLU A 3 -17.53 -4.42 4.90
C GLU A 3 -17.99 -5.88 4.74
N TYR A 4 -17.31 -6.61 3.87
CA TYR A 4 -17.55 -8.03 3.64
C TYR A 4 -16.24 -8.78 3.82
N ARG A 5 -16.27 -9.83 4.64
CA ARG A 5 -15.13 -10.72 4.87
C ARG A 5 -15.50 -12.16 4.57
N LEU A 6 -14.66 -12.83 3.84
CA LEU A 6 -14.73 -14.26 3.59
C LEU A 6 -13.47 -14.93 4.09
N ASN A 7 -13.63 -16.02 4.85
CA ASN A 7 -12.54 -16.89 5.22
C ASN A 7 -12.99 -18.34 5.13
N ALA A 8 -12.22 -19.15 4.43
CA ALA A 8 -12.44 -20.58 4.33
C ALA A 8 -11.08 -21.30 4.39
N SER A 9 -11.01 -22.39 5.15
CA SER A 9 -9.82 -23.21 5.20
C SER A 9 -10.19 -24.66 5.49
N GLY A 10 -9.35 -25.57 5.00
CA GLY A 10 -9.55 -27.00 5.24
C GLY A 10 -8.50 -27.86 4.57
N PRO A 11 -8.47 -29.16 4.88
CA PRO A 11 -7.60 -30.11 4.23
C PRO A 11 -8.15 -30.46 2.84
N LEU A 12 -7.28 -30.49 1.84
CA LEU A 12 -7.54 -31.10 0.53
C LEU A 12 -7.15 -32.59 0.54
N SER A 13 -6.16 -32.94 1.37
CA SER A 13 -5.73 -34.31 1.64
C SER A 13 -5.08 -34.38 3.02
N GLU A 14 -4.60 -35.57 3.45
CA GLU A 14 -3.84 -35.72 4.71
C GLU A 14 -2.57 -34.85 4.75
N GLN A 15 -2.01 -34.52 3.59
CA GLN A 15 -0.76 -33.78 3.46
C GLN A 15 -0.93 -32.34 2.96
N ILE A 16 -2.11 -31.99 2.46
CA ILE A 16 -2.33 -30.67 1.82
C ILE A 16 -3.50 -29.96 2.49
N GLY A 17 -3.22 -28.78 3.01
CA GLY A 17 -4.21 -27.82 3.47
C GLY A 17 -4.29 -26.60 2.55
N VAL A 18 -5.45 -25.99 2.48
CA VAL A 18 -5.69 -24.74 1.76
C VAL A 18 -6.43 -23.76 2.66
N SER A 19 -6.10 -22.49 2.50
CA SER A 19 -6.82 -21.37 3.11
C SER A 19 -7.02 -20.27 2.09
N ILE A 20 -8.22 -19.73 2.01
CA ILE A 20 -8.60 -18.60 1.18
C ILE A 20 -9.23 -17.54 2.07
N SER A 21 -8.87 -16.29 1.88
CA SER A 21 -9.52 -15.16 2.51
C SER A 21 -9.74 -14.03 1.53
N GLY A 22 -10.80 -13.27 1.73
CA GLY A 22 -11.15 -12.09 0.95
C GLY A 22 -11.73 -11.02 1.85
N LEU A 23 -11.46 -9.77 1.50
CA LEU A 23 -11.98 -8.55 2.12
C LEU A 23 -12.45 -7.62 1.02
N TYR A 24 -13.65 -7.08 1.20
CA TYR A 24 -14.11 -5.89 0.52
C TYR A 24 -14.58 -4.90 1.58
N ASN A 25 -14.07 -3.69 1.53
CA ASN A 25 -14.48 -2.59 2.40
C ASN A 25 -14.73 -1.36 1.53
N ASP A 26 -15.89 -0.74 1.73
CA ASP A 26 -16.28 0.51 1.09
C ASP A 26 -16.82 1.47 2.16
N SER A 27 -16.28 2.68 2.19
CA SER A 27 -16.65 3.71 3.15
C SER A 27 -16.69 5.06 2.46
N ASP A 28 -17.86 5.68 2.51
CA ASP A 28 -18.00 7.09 2.18
C ASP A 28 -17.09 7.94 3.08
N GLY A 29 -16.65 9.06 2.57
CA GLY A 29 -15.89 10.03 3.35
C GLY A 29 -16.76 10.73 4.40
N PHE A 30 -16.12 11.50 5.25
CA PHE A 30 -16.76 12.38 6.24
C PHE A 30 -16.24 13.83 6.19
N ILE A 31 -15.26 14.08 5.29
CA ILE A 31 -14.72 15.42 5.04
C ILE A 31 -15.36 15.96 3.76
N THR A 32 -16.12 17.03 3.90
CA THR A 32 -16.77 17.67 2.75
C THR A 32 -15.87 18.73 2.14
N ASN A 33 -15.61 18.64 0.84
CA ASN A 33 -15.03 19.73 0.08
C ASN A 33 -16.13 20.73 -0.31
N MET A 34 -16.06 21.92 0.27
CA MET A 34 -17.06 22.98 0.08
C MET A 34 -17.10 23.53 -1.33
N SER A 35 -16.01 23.43 -2.09
CA SER A 35 -15.94 23.92 -3.48
C SER A 35 -16.57 22.96 -4.47
N THR A 36 -16.37 21.65 -4.29
CA THR A 36 -16.89 20.62 -5.19
C THR A 36 -18.21 20.02 -4.70
N GLY A 37 -18.50 20.13 -3.41
CA GLY A 37 -19.65 19.51 -2.76
C GLY A 37 -19.50 18.00 -2.51
N SER A 38 -18.30 17.45 -2.72
CA SER A 38 -18.00 16.02 -2.59
C SER A 38 -17.43 15.69 -1.21
N GLU A 39 -17.66 14.47 -0.74
CA GLU A 39 -16.88 13.85 0.32
C GLU A 39 -15.57 13.34 -0.27
N ILE A 40 -14.44 13.59 0.39
CA ILE A 40 -13.11 13.45 -0.25
C ILE A 40 -12.16 12.50 0.45
N ASP A 41 -12.57 11.88 1.53
CA ASP A 41 -11.79 10.89 2.28
C ASP A 41 -12.45 9.51 2.24
N SER A 42 -13.11 9.19 1.12
CA SER A 42 -13.66 7.86 0.85
C SER A 42 -12.56 6.80 0.86
N ARG A 43 -12.93 5.56 1.17
CA ARG A 43 -12.03 4.43 1.14
C ARG A 43 -12.68 3.23 0.52
N GLU A 44 -12.03 2.66 -0.47
CA GLU A 44 -12.40 1.37 -1.02
C GLU A 44 -11.19 0.43 -1.00
N THR A 45 -11.37 -0.74 -0.38
CA THR A 45 -10.31 -1.74 -0.28
C THR A 45 -10.83 -3.08 -0.75
N THR A 46 -10.13 -3.70 -1.68
CA THR A 46 -10.34 -5.10 -2.07
C THR A 46 -9.06 -5.88 -1.80
N ALA A 47 -9.16 -6.97 -1.03
CA ALA A 47 -8.01 -7.81 -0.74
C ALA A 47 -8.34 -9.30 -0.86
N GLY A 48 -7.36 -10.07 -1.32
CA GLY A 48 -7.46 -11.52 -1.45
C GLY A 48 -6.16 -12.20 -1.04
N ARG A 49 -6.28 -13.36 -0.38
CA ARG A 49 -5.13 -14.18 0.00
C ARG A 49 -5.46 -15.66 -0.20
N LEU A 50 -4.51 -16.39 -0.80
CA LEU A 50 -4.54 -17.83 -0.96
C LEU A 50 -3.26 -18.41 -0.33
N GLN A 51 -3.44 -19.47 0.45
CA GLN A 51 -2.33 -20.19 1.06
C GLN A 51 -2.51 -21.69 0.88
N PHE A 52 -1.45 -22.36 0.45
CA PHE A 52 -1.31 -23.80 0.48
C PHE A 52 -0.30 -24.21 1.54
N VAL A 53 -0.61 -25.26 2.27
CA VAL A 53 0.30 -25.88 3.25
C VAL A 53 0.48 -27.32 2.83
N LEU A 54 1.73 -27.72 2.61
CA LEU A 54 2.12 -29.07 2.25
C LEU A 54 2.97 -29.67 3.35
N LYS A 55 2.63 -30.86 3.82
CA LYS A 55 3.39 -31.66 4.78
C LYS A 55 3.79 -33.00 4.12
N PRO A 56 4.87 -33.00 3.31
CA PRO A 56 5.26 -34.20 2.55
C PRO A 56 5.76 -35.34 3.44
N SER A 57 6.30 -35.00 4.60
CA SER A 57 6.68 -35.94 5.66
C SER A 57 6.62 -35.22 7.01
N ALA A 58 6.68 -35.96 8.11
CA ALA A 58 6.53 -35.40 9.46
C ALA A 58 7.42 -34.19 9.79
N PRO A 59 8.74 -34.16 9.43
CA PRO A 59 9.58 -33.01 9.78
C PRO A 59 9.39 -31.81 8.84
N TRP A 60 8.73 -31.93 7.70
CA TRP A 60 8.62 -30.84 6.72
C TRP A 60 7.26 -30.15 6.72
N THR A 61 7.26 -28.85 6.74
CA THR A 61 6.10 -28.00 6.44
C THR A 61 6.49 -26.97 5.41
N ILE A 62 5.82 -27.01 4.24
CA ILE A 62 6.02 -26.05 3.14
C ILE A 62 4.76 -25.21 3.01
N ARG A 63 4.89 -23.87 2.98
CA ARG A 63 3.78 -22.94 2.79
C ARG A 63 4.03 -22.10 1.55
N LEU A 64 3.01 -22.03 0.71
CA LEU A 64 2.96 -21.16 -0.45
C LEU A 64 1.84 -20.18 -0.21
N THR A 65 2.14 -18.87 -0.24
CA THR A 65 1.17 -17.81 0.01
C THR A 65 1.22 -16.81 -1.14
N GLY A 66 0.07 -16.46 -1.69
CA GLY A 66 -0.10 -15.32 -2.59
C GLY A 66 -1.17 -14.38 -2.03
N SER A 67 -0.96 -13.09 -2.12
CA SER A 67 -1.95 -12.07 -1.74
C SER A 67 -1.94 -10.90 -2.70
N THR A 68 -3.10 -10.30 -2.85
CA THR A 68 -3.33 -9.09 -3.63
C THR A 68 -4.19 -8.13 -2.83
N GLU A 69 -3.87 -6.85 -2.89
CA GLU A 69 -4.60 -5.78 -2.22
C GLU A 69 -4.71 -4.60 -3.19
N ARG A 70 -5.90 -4.03 -3.27
CA ARG A 70 -6.22 -2.87 -4.10
C ARG A 70 -6.90 -1.83 -3.21
N TYR A 71 -6.40 -0.62 -3.28
CA TYR A 71 -6.91 0.55 -2.55
C TYR A 71 -7.29 1.62 -3.56
N ASP A 72 -8.51 2.11 -3.49
CA ASP A 72 -9.02 3.26 -4.23
C ASP A 72 -9.56 4.25 -3.20
N ASP A 73 -8.67 5.09 -2.71
CA ASP A 73 -8.93 5.98 -1.59
C ASP A 73 -8.98 7.43 -2.05
N GLY A 74 -9.91 8.19 -1.50
CA GLY A 74 -9.87 9.65 -1.55
C GLY A 74 -8.68 10.17 -0.75
N PHE A 75 -8.11 11.28 -1.19
CA PHE A 75 -6.98 11.89 -0.47
C PHE A 75 -7.45 12.57 0.81
N MET A 76 -6.86 12.24 1.95
CA MET A 76 -7.13 12.92 3.21
C MET A 76 -6.46 14.30 3.22
N PRO A 77 -7.22 15.41 3.14
CA PRO A 77 -6.64 16.74 3.02
C PRO A 77 -6.02 17.23 4.34
N THR A 78 -4.96 17.98 4.21
CA THR A 78 -4.41 18.77 5.32
C THR A 78 -5.34 19.97 5.60
N TYR A 79 -5.70 20.20 6.85
CA TYR A 79 -6.52 21.34 7.26
C TYR A 79 -5.75 22.66 7.09
N ASN A 80 -6.36 23.62 6.39
CA ASN A 80 -5.86 24.97 6.20
C ASN A 80 -6.72 25.96 6.99
N PRO A 81 -6.25 26.51 8.12
CA PRO A 81 -7.05 27.39 8.97
C PRO A 81 -7.45 28.73 8.33
N LEU A 82 -6.85 29.08 7.18
CA LEU A 82 -7.16 30.33 6.49
C LEU A 82 -8.33 30.20 5.51
N THR A 83 -8.57 29.00 4.99
CA THR A 83 -9.56 28.77 3.92
C THR A 83 -10.65 27.78 4.30
N ASP A 84 -10.39 26.90 5.28
CA ASP A 84 -11.30 25.84 5.67
C ASP A 84 -12.26 26.28 6.77
N ALA A 85 -13.52 25.84 6.69
CA ALA A 85 -14.55 26.17 7.66
C ALA A 85 -14.49 25.29 8.94
N GLY A 86 -13.59 24.31 8.98
CA GLY A 86 -13.36 23.41 10.10
C GLY A 86 -12.68 22.11 9.65
N PRO A 87 -12.30 21.22 10.56
CA PRO A 87 -11.51 20.03 10.24
C PRO A 87 -12.24 19.04 9.30
N HIS A 88 -13.58 19.12 9.21
CA HIS A 88 -14.38 18.28 8.33
C HIS A 88 -15.02 19.06 7.16
N LYS A 89 -14.61 20.29 6.93
CA LYS A 89 -15.10 21.16 5.86
C LYS A 89 -13.95 21.92 5.25
N VAL A 90 -13.37 21.34 4.24
CA VAL A 90 -12.23 21.91 3.53
C VAL A 90 -12.66 22.64 2.26
N ASN A 91 -11.79 23.48 1.74
CA ASN A 91 -12.06 24.26 0.54
C ASN A 91 -10.91 24.04 -0.45
N ARG A 92 -11.11 23.12 -1.41
CA ARG A 92 -10.11 22.67 -2.40
C ARG A 92 -10.70 22.77 -3.81
N ASP A 93 -9.87 23.12 -4.78
CA ASP A 93 -10.27 23.07 -6.20
C ASP A 93 -10.05 21.68 -6.81
N PHE A 94 -9.26 20.83 -6.15
CA PHE A 94 -9.02 19.45 -6.53
C PHE A 94 -9.22 18.51 -5.33
N ASN A 95 -9.99 17.42 -5.50
CA ASN A 95 -10.29 16.51 -4.38
C ASN A 95 -9.09 15.63 -3.99
N GLY A 96 -8.26 15.26 -4.95
CA GLY A 96 -7.18 14.31 -4.76
C GLY A 96 -7.65 12.85 -4.65
N TYR A 97 -6.71 11.94 -4.81
CA TYR A 97 -6.90 10.49 -4.63
C TYR A 97 -5.58 9.79 -4.32
N VAL A 98 -5.68 8.58 -3.80
CA VAL A 98 -4.54 7.66 -3.57
C VAL A 98 -4.97 6.26 -3.99
N ASN A 99 -4.50 5.81 -5.14
CA ASN A 99 -4.71 4.45 -5.60
C ASN A 99 -3.45 3.64 -5.35
N SER A 100 -3.58 2.45 -4.79
CA SER A 100 -2.43 1.58 -4.52
C SER A 100 -2.74 0.13 -4.80
N ASP A 101 -1.80 -0.53 -5.45
CA ASP A 101 -1.82 -1.93 -5.76
C ASP A 101 -0.65 -2.63 -5.07
N VAL A 102 -0.94 -3.70 -4.32
CA VAL A 102 0.07 -4.50 -3.64
C VAL A 102 -0.13 -5.96 -3.98
N ASP A 103 0.89 -6.58 -4.57
CA ASP A 103 0.94 -8.00 -4.82
C ASP A 103 2.10 -8.63 -4.05
N SER A 104 1.86 -9.78 -3.42
CA SER A 104 2.88 -10.45 -2.62
C SER A 104 2.84 -11.95 -2.83
N PHE A 105 4.01 -12.54 -2.82
CA PHE A 105 4.20 -13.98 -2.90
C PHE A 105 5.24 -14.41 -1.87
N ALA A 106 5.01 -15.52 -1.17
CA ALA A 106 5.96 -16.08 -0.23
C ALA A 106 5.98 -17.61 -0.29
N LEU A 107 7.16 -18.18 -0.29
CA LEU A 107 7.44 -19.59 -0.10
C LEU A 107 8.22 -19.77 1.18
N THR A 108 7.64 -20.53 2.12
CA THR A 108 8.31 -20.91 3.36
C THR A 108 8.51 -22.41 3.39
N ALA A 109 9.70 -22.84 3.74
CA ALA A 109 10.01 -24.26 3.96
C ALA A 109 10.64 -24.43 5.36
N ASP A 110 9.93 -25.13 6.22
CA ASP A 110 10.36 -25.42 7.58
C ASP A 110 10.64 -26.92 7.72
N PHE A 111 11.75 -27.25 8.36
CA PHE A 111 12.13 -28.60 8.75
C PHE A 111 12.34 -28.61 10.28
N ASP A 112 11.54 -29.41 10.97
CA ASP A 112 11.55 -29.58 12.41
C ASP A 112 12.15 -30.99 12.71
N GLY A 113 13.46 -31.02 12.89
CA GLY A 113 14.24 -32.24 13.08
C GLY A 113 14.56 -32.48 14.53
N SER A 114 15.03 -33.68 14.84
CA SER A 114 15.39 -34.06 16.22
C SER A 114 16.76 -33.53 16.71
N GLN A 115 17.55 -32.92 15.82
CA GLN A 115 18.90 -32.43 16.16
C GLN A 115 19.07 -30.97 15.71
N TYR A 116 18.35 -30.55 14.72
CA TYR A 116 18.39 -29.19 14.19
C TYR A 116 17.08 -28.84 13.49
N ASP A 117 16.76 -27.57 13.56
CA ASP A 117 15.65 -26.95 12.83
C ASP A 117 16.19 -26.11 11.69
N PHE A 118 15.51 -26.14 10.57
CA PHE A 118 15.82 -25.34 9.42
C PHE A 118 14.58 -24.59 8.96
N SER A 119 14.75 -23.31 8.60
CA SER A 119 13.71 -22.50 7.98
C SER A 119 14.29 -21.72 6.81
N SER A 120 13.54 -21.69 5.72
CA SER A 120 13.83 -20.87 4.54
C SER A 120 12.58 -20.09 4.15
N VAL A 121 12.72 -18.78 3.99
CA VAL A 121 11.65 -17.89 3.55
C VAL A 121 12.12 -17.13 2.32
N THR A 122 11.46 -17.36 1.19
CA THR A 122 11.61 -16.57 -0.04
C THR A 122 10.37 -15.72 -0.22
N ALA A 123 10.52 -14.42 -0.40
CA ALA A 123 9.39 -13.53 -0.60
C ALA A 123 9.65 -12.52 -1.73
N TYR A 124 8.59 -12.19 -2.43
CA TYR A 124 8.54 -11.12 -3.42
C TYR A 124 7.33 -10.25 -3.14
N ARG A 125 7.50 -8.94 -3.25
CA ARG A 125 6.43 -7.95 -3.12
C ARG A 125 6.60 -6.87 -4.17
N SER A 126 5.50 -6.54 -4.83
CA SER A 126 5.34 -5.36 -5.67
C SER A 126 4.35 -4.41 -5.02
N TRP A 127 4.63 -3.12 -5.11
CA TRP A 127 3.75 -2.05 -4.65
C TRP A 127 3.81 -0.89 -5.63
N GLU A 128 2.68 -0.61 -6.24
CA GLU A 128 2.48 0.54 -7.12
C GLU A 128 1.50 1.51 -6.47
N GLN A 129 1.73 2.80 -6.63
CA GLN A 129 0.81 3.84 -6.14
C GLN A 129 0.67 4.95 -7.18
N ASP A 130 -0.55 5.48 -7.31
CA ASP A 130 -0.84 6.73 -7.99
C ASP A 130 -1.50 7.69 -6.99
N LEU A 131 -0.80 8.76 -6.65
CA LEU A 131 -1.25 9.79 -5.74
C LEU A 131 -1.32 11.12 -6.46
N GLN A 132 -2.48 11.75 -6.36
CA GLN A 132 -2.65 13.16 -6.74
C GLN A 132 -3.33 13.92 -5.61
N GLN A 133 -2.83 15.10 -5.30
CA GLN A 133 -3.33 15.93 -4.21
C GLN A 133 -3.36 17.40 -4.59
N ASP A 134 -4.30 18.14 -4.00
CA ASP A 134 -4.24 19.59 -3.97
C ASP A 134 -3.04 20.02 -3.12
N PHE A 135 -2.04 20.64 -3.76
CA PHE A 135 -0.77 20.95 -3.12
C PHE A 135 -0.70 22.42 -2.62
N ASP A 136 -1.60 23.27 -3.05
CA ASP A 136 -1.71 24.66 -2.54
C ASP A 136 -2.73 24.80 -1.39
N PHE A 137 -3.50 23.73 -1.13
CA PHE A 137 -4.45 23.62 -0.03
C PHE A 137 -5.55 24.67 -0.04
N THR A 138 -6.00 25.12 -1.21
CA THR A 138 -7.04 26.13 -1.35
C THR A 138 -7.82 26.01 -2.65
N ALA A 139 -9.09 26.39 -2.63
CA ALA A 139 -9.90 26.56 -3.83
C ALA A 139 -10.00 28.02 -4.26
N ILE A 140 -9.07 28.85 -3.88
CA ILE A 140 -9.08 30.24 -4.33
C ILE A 140 -8.64 30.25 -5.81
N PRO A 141 -9.59 30.45 -6.77
CA PRO A 141 -9.27 30.44 -8.20
C PRO A 141 -8.41 31.61 -8.61
N THR A 142 -8.18 32.51 -7.68
CA THR A 142 -7.43 33.74 -7.93
C THR A 142 -5.99 33.45 -7.58
N ILE A 143 -5.24 33.16 -8.60
CA ILE A 143 -3.81 33.37 -8.63
C ILE A 143 -3.58 34.73 -7.98
N MET A 144 -2.93 34.76 -6.85
CA MET A 144 -2.34 35.99 -6.32
C MET A 144 -0.90 36.07 -6.88
N PRO A 145 -0.70 36.55 -8.09
CA PRO A 145 0.62 36.60 -8.72
C PRO A 145 1.62 37.38 -7.89
N GLN A 146 1.09 38.30 -7.06
CA GLN A 146 1.89 39.16 -6.21
C GLN A 146 2.55 38.42 -5.04
N ILE A 147 2.03 37.24 -4.67
CA ILE A 147 2.55 36.42 -3.56
C ILE A 147 2.97 35.00 -4.00
N GLY A 148 2.91 34.70 -5.31
CA GLY A 148 3.41 33.43 -5.87
C GLY A 148 2.55 32.21 -5.64
N PHE A 149 1.28 32.36 -5.30
CA PHE A 149 0.34 31.24 -5.20
C PHE A 149 -0.27 30.91 -6.57
N PHE A 150 -0.19 29.64 -6.94
CA PHE A 150 -0.77 29.08 -8.14
C PHE A 150 -1.53 27.81 -7.77
N PRO A 151 -2.65 27.48 -8.44
CA PRO A 151 -3.24 26.15 -8.35
C PRO A 151 -2.19 25.10 -8.72
N VAL A 152 -1.93 24.16 -7.83
CA VAL A 152 -0.91 23.14 -8.02
C VAL A 152 -1.45 21.79 -7.58
N ILE A 153 -1.43 20.83 -8.49
CA ILE A 153 -1.69 19.43 -8.18
C ILE A 153 -0.35 18.73 -8.01
N GLY A 154 -0.09 18.19 -6.82
CA GLY A 154 1.05 17.34 -6.56
C GLY A 154 0.79 15.92 -7.05
N VAL A 155 1.78 15.32 -7.71
CA VAL A 155 1.72 13.95 -8.23
C VAL A 155 2.87 13.15 -7.63
N SER A 156 2.61 11.91 -7.22
CA SER A 156 3.63 10.95 -6.79
C SER A 156 3.21 9.55 -7.19
N GLN A 157 4.07 8.88 -7.97
CA GLN A 157 3.83 7.55 -8.53
C GLN A 157 5.02 6.64 -8.24
N PRO A 158 5.19 6.18 -6.99
CA PRO A 158 6.19 5.19 -6.67
C PRO A 158 5.79 3.80 -7.19
N ASP A 159 6.78 3.10 -7.73
CA ASP A 159 6.76 1.69 -8.08
C ASP A 159 7.91 1.02 -7.32
N VAL A 160 7.60 0.02 -6.51
CA VAL A 160 8.55 -0.64 -5.63
C VAL A 160 8.46 -2.14 -5.78
N GLU A 161 9.54 -2.76 -6.20
CA GLU A 161 9.72 -4.20 -6.19
C GLU A 161 10.72 -4.62 -5.12
N GLN A 162 10.42 -5.67 -4.41
CA GLN A 162 11.30 -6.20 -3.39
C GLN A 162 11.34 -7.73 -3.44
N PHE A 163 12.54 -8.27 -3.54
CA PHE A 163 12.84 -9.68 -3.31
C PHE A 163 13.57 -9.85 -1.98
N SER A 164 13.26 -10.91 -1.26
CA SER A 164 14.02 -11.27 -0.04
C SER A 164 14.14 -12.78 0.12
N GLN A 165 15.26 -13.17 0.73
CA GLN A 165 15.57 -14.55 1.10
C GLN A 165 16.12 -14.59 2.51
N GLU A 166 15.50 -15.37 3.37
CA GLU A 166 16.00 -15.67 4.70
C GLU A 166 16.24 -17.18 4.82
N ILE A 167 17.37 -17.56 5.41
CA ILE A 167 17.69 -18.93 5.76
C ILE A 167 18.12 -18.94 7.22
N LYS A 168 17.50 -19.80 8.02
CA LYS A 168 17.85 -20.03 9.42
C LYS A 168 18.13 -21.48 9.67
N LEU A 169 19.14 -21.74 10.47
CA LEU A 169 19.47 -23.06 11.03
C LEU A 169 19.65 -22.91 12.51
N GLY A 170 19.02 -23.77 13.30
CA GLY A 170 19.11 -23.77 14.75
C GLY A 170 19.31 -25.17 15.29
N SER A 171 19.83 -25.28 16.52
CA SER A 171 19.78 -26.53 17.27
C SER A 171 18.38 -26.73 17.80
N ASP A 172 17.92 -27.99 17.82
CA ASP A 172 16.80 -28.36 18.66
C ASP A 172 17.08 -28.03 20.14
N GLU A 173 16.04 -27.89 20.97
CA GLU A 173 16.16 -27.56 22.39
C GLU A 173 17.00 -28.62 23.12
N GLY A 174 18.33 -28.40 23.15
CA GLY A 174 19.28 -29.26 23.84
C GLY A 174 19.39 -28.92 25.32
N GLU A 175 19.74 -29.90 26.15
CA GLU A 175 19.84 -29.73 27.59
C GLU A 175 20.92 -28.74 28.05
N ASN A 176 21.96 -28.46 27.24
CA ASN A 176 23.14 -27.72 27.67
C ASN A 176 23.31 -26.34 26.95
N TYR A 177 23.03 -26.24 25.67
CA TYR A 177 23.11 -24.97 24.92
C TYR A 177 22.31 -25.04 23.65
N ASN A 178 21.75 -23.89 23.27
CA ASN A 178 21.04 -23.68 22.02
C ASN A 178 21.80 -22.66 21.17
N TRP A 179 21.79 -22.86 19.86
CA TRP A 179 22.41 -21.95 18.91
C TRP A 179 21.49 -21.74 17.71
N SER A 180 21.61 -20.60 17.10
CA SER A 180 20.98 -20.32 15.80
C SER A 180 21.91 -19.53 14.92
N LEU A 181 21.87 -19.80 13.62
CA LEU A 181 22.58 -19.09 12.56
C LEU A 181 21.57 -18.69 11.50
N GLY A 182 21.62 -17.44 11.04
CA GLY A 182 20.74 -16.95 10.00
C GLY A 182 21.49 -16.10 8.98
N VAL A 183 21.04 -16.17 7.73
CA VAL A 183 21.46 -15.30 6.64
C VAL A 183 20.22 -14.68 6.03
N TYR A 184 20.27 -13.36 5.81
CA TYR A 184 19.22 -12.61 5.16
C TYR A 184 19.79 -11.83 3.99
N TYR A 185 19.13 -11.90 2.85
CA TYR A 185 19.37 -11.10 1.66
C TYR A 185 18.10 -10.36 1.28
N SER A 186 18.23 -9.13 0.85
CA SER A 186 17.13 -8.34 0.31
C SER A 186 17.65 -7.47 -0.82
N ASP A 187 16.89 -7.44 -1.90
CA ASP A 187 17.06 -6.53 -3.02
C ASP A 187 15.77 -5.74 -3.19
N ARG A 188 15.88 -4.42 -3.38
CA ARG A 188 14.75 -3.52 -3.53
C ARG A 188 15.04 -2.52 -4.63
N GLU A 189 14.20 -2.53 -5.64
CA GLU A 189 14.16 -1.51 -6.68
C GLU A 189 13.03 -0.52 -6.37
N THR A 190 13.25 0.74 -6.66
CA THR A 190 12.27 1.80 -6.45
C THR A 190 12.38 2.81 -7.57
N ASP A 191 11.35 2.88 -8.38
CA ASP A 191 11.14 3.94 -9.35
C ASP A 191 10.08 4.90 -8.80
N ASN A 192 10.25 6.20 -8.99
CA ASN A 192 9.29 7.18 -8.56
C ASN A 192 9.23 8.34 -9.55
N VAL A 193 8.05 8.57 -10.07
CA VAL A 193 7.72 9.78 -10.81
C VAL A 193 6.99 10.73 -9.88
N SER A 194 7.59 11.88 -9.61
CA SER A 194 6.96 12.90 -8.76
C SER A 194 7.11 14.29 -9.38
N GLY A 195 6.12 15.13 -9.13
CA GLY A 195 6.10 16.45 -9.73
C GLY A 195 4.88 17.26 -9.36
N SER A 196 4.70 18.35 -10.08
CA SER A 196 3.54 19.23 -9.93
C SER A 196 2.93 19.53 -11.29
N LEU A 197 1.61 19.43 -11.35
CA LEU A 197 0.82 19.80 -12.50
C LEU A 197 0.19 21.19 -12.28
N TYR A 198 0.16 21.98 -13.33
CA TYR A 198 -0.45 23.30 -13.33
C TYR A 198 -1.61 23.33 -14.32
N PRO A 199 -2.75 23.95 -14.00
CA PRO A 199 -3.86 24.08 -14.93
C PRO A 199 -3.43 24.75 -16.26
N GLN A 200 -3.96 24.25 -17.36
CA GLN A 200 -3.63 24.79 -18.68
C GLN A 200 -4.01 26.27 -18.79
N GLY A 201 -3.13 27.05 -19.42
CA GLY A 201 -3.37 28.47 -19.69
C GLY A 201 -2.94 29.42 -18.58
N LEU A 202 -2.43 28.92 -17.47
CA LEU A 202 -1.83 29.77 -16.45
C LEU A 202 -0.49 30.34 -16.93
N LEU A 203 -0.30 31.64 -16.71
CA LEU A 203 0.96 32.31 -16.94
C LEU A 203 1.74 32.43 -15.63
N HIS A 204 2.89 31.78 -15.57
CA HIS A 204 3.80 32.01 -14.46
C HIS A 204 4.50 33.36 -14.60
N PRO A 205 4.55 34.19 -13.55
CA PRO A 205 5.15 35.54 -13.66
C PRO A 205 6.60 35.55 -14.16
N GLN A 206 7.35 34.49 -13.89
CA GLN A 206 8.76 34.37 -14.28
C GLN A 206 9.01 33.46 -15.49
N PHE A 207 8.12 32.51 -15.77
CA PHE A 207 8.34 31.48 -16.79
C PHE A 207 7.32 31.49 -17.94
N GLY A 208 6.35 32.38 -17.91
CA GLY A 208 5.31 32.45 -18.93
C GLY A 208 4.26 31.34 -18.77
N GLN A 209 3.77 30.78 -19.86
CA GLN A 209 2.73 29.74 -19.84
C GLN A 209 3.29 28.43 -19.25
N LEU A 210 2.66 27.96 -18.20
CA LEU A 210 3.02 26.69 -17.59
C LEU A 210 2.51 25.51 -18.41
N PRO A 211 3.25 24.39 -18.49
CA PRO A 211 2.75 23.16 -19.09
C PRO A 211 1.50 22.69 -18.35
N GLY A 212 0.48 22.33 -19.09
CA GLY A 212 -0.70 21.68 -18.53
C GLY A 212 -0.52 20.16 -18.40
N PRO A 213 -1.45 19.50 -17.75
CA PRO A 213 -1.46 18.04 -17.65
C PRO A 213 -1.63 17.37 -19.01
#